data_7ef67cd6912b2966848aa97815d206e7
#
_entry.id   7ef67cd6912b2966848aa97815d206e7
#
_cell.length_a   1.000
_cell.length_b   1.000
_cell.length_c   1.000
_cell.angle_alpha   90.00
_cell.angle_beta   90.00
_cell.angle_gamma   90.00
#
_symmetry.space_group_name_H-M   'P 1'
#
loop_
_entity.id
_entity.type
_entity.pdbx_description
1 polymer ?
#
loop_
_entity_poly.entity_id
_entity_poly.type
_entity_poly.pdbx_seq_one_letter_code
_entity_poly.pdbx_strand_id
1 'polypeptide(L)'
;SRVVEDTVDNRLSQDGVEHIIEGIEEHRNVCRHYRCDRVVCFSTASLRYLENADDVVDQVAFRTGISIRRISGDEEAEYDYFALRRVSGAESGIGCDLGGGSIQILLFGKDGLIKSASFPLGSSRIAKAHVAGEFPTAEDTVAIKGETAAALKKEPFPPSEGVLLARGGTAKASLKLYRQALHKEGSVILLGEMEGMLTARCGEPEESLELLAELAPGREKTLAPGMAVLIGAAEYFGCDRISVFDVGVRDGLLESLLKEGIPPAGGIFASLLGGTGTNDSP
;
A
#
# COMPACT_ATOMS: atom_id res chain seq x y z
N SER A 1 1.06 1.31 10.19
CA SER A 1 1.97 0.94 11.31
C SER A 1 2.52 2.21 11.93
N ARG A 2 2.73 2.25 13.22
CA ARG A 2 3.30 3.40 13.96
C ARG A 2 4.80 3.59 13.70
N VAL A 3 5.45 2.69 12.97
CA VAL A 3 6.90 2.74 12.70
C VAL A 3 7.38 4.10 12.20
N VAL A 4 6.59 4.76 11.33
CA VAL A 4 6.96 6.08 10.80
C VAL A 4 6.88 7.17 11.89
N GLU A 5 5.92 7.06 12.81
CA GLU A 5 5.73 8.00 13.93
C GLU A 5 6.83 7.87 14.97
N ASP A 6 7.33 6.63 15.17
CA ASP A 6 8.38 6.29 16.13
C ASP A 6 9.80 6.42 15.55
N THR A 7 9.94 6.94 14.33
CA THR A 7 11.24 7.12 13.65
C THR A 7 11.74 8.56 13.81
N VAL A 8 12.95 8.69 14.34
CA VAL A 8 13.67 9.96 14.51
C VAL A 8 15.03 9.82 13.83
N ASP A 9 15.42 10.80 13.02
CA ASP A 9 16.72 10.83 12.30
C ASP A 9 17.02 9.51 11.57
N ASN A 10 16.03 8.97 10.88
CA ASN A 10 16.11 7.71 10.12
C ASN A 10 16.42 6.47 10.99
N ARG A 11 16.16 6.54 12.28
CA ARG A 11 16.33 5.44 13.23
C ARG A 11 15.04 5.19 13.99
N LEU A 12 14.65 3.92 14.16
CA LEU A 12 13.52 3.57 15.00
C LEU A 12 13.92 3.74 16.48
N SER A 13 13.08 4.40 17.24
CA SER A 13 13.24 4.56 18.69
C SER A 13 13.05 3.23 19.42
N GLN A 14 13.50 3.16 20.69
CA GLN A 14 13.28 1.98 21.51
C GLN A 14 11.77 1.72 21.73
N ASP A 15 10.97 2.79 21.90
CA ASP A 15 9.52 2.67 22.01
C ASP A 15 8.91 2.08 20.73
N GLY A 16 9.43 2.46 19.56
CA GLY A 16 9.04 1.88 18.27
C GLY A 16 9.37 0.39 18.17
N VAL A 17 10.50 -0.05 18.73
CA VAL A 17 10.84 -1.49 18.83
C VAL A 17 9.84 -2.22 19.72
N GLU A 18 9.49 -1.64 20.89
CA GLU A 18 8.48 -2.23 21.79
C GLU A 18 7.12 -2.34 21.09
N HIS A 19 6.67 -1.33 20.38
CA HIS A 19 5.41 -1.37 19.60
C HIS A 19 5.42 -2.49 18.53
N ILE A 20 6.57 -2.73 17.89
CA ILE A 20 6.68 -3.86 16.94
C ILE A 20 6.55 -5.19 17.68
N ILE A 21 7.23 -5.35 18.81
CA ILE A 21 7.19 -6.57 19.62
C ILE A 21 5.77 -6.86 20.11
N GLU A 22 5.09 -5.86 20.68
CA GLU A 22 3.70 -5.99 21.11
C GLU A 22 2.78 -6.42 19.97
N GLY A 23 2.89 -5.77 18.81
CA GLY A 23 2.11 -6.13 17.63
C GLY A 23 2.37 -7.57 17.13
N ILE A 24 3.62 -8.04 17.19
CA ILE A 24 3.97 -9.42 16.83
C ILE A 24 3.38 -10.41 17.83
N GLU A 25 3.44 -10.10 19.13
CA GLU A 25 2.86 -10.94 20.17
C GLU A 25 1.33 -11.07 20.04
N GLU A 26 0.65 -9.96 19.78
CA GLU A 26 -0.79 -9.97 19.50
C GLU A 26 -1.12 -10.87 18.31
N HIS A 27 -0.43 -10.70 17.19
CA HIS A 27 -0.65 -11.52 16.00
C HIS A 27 -0.28 -12.99 16.23
N ARG A 28 0.76 -13.27 17.00
CA ARG A 28 1.11 -14.64 17.39
C ARG A 28 -0.02 -15.32 18.15
N ASN A 29 -0.69 -14.60 19.06
CA ASN A 29 -1.83 -15.14 19.80
C ASN A 29 -3.02 -15.44 18.88
N VAL A 30 -3.28 -14.58 17.89
CA VAL A 30 -4.28 -14.83 16.84
C VAL A 30 -3.91 -16.08 16.03
N CYS A 31 -2.65 -16.20 15.57
CA CYS A 31 -2.18 -17.37 14.82
C CYS A 31 -2.34 -18.68 15.63
N ARG A 32 -2.04 -18.64 16.92
CA ARG A 32 -2.26 -19.80 17.81
C ARG A 32 -3.73 -20.18 17.95
N HIS A 33 -4.60 -19.17 18.12
CA HIS A 33 -6.05 -19.38 18.18
C HIS A 33 -6.58 -20.09 16.92
N TYR A 34 -6.13 -19.65 15.74
CA TYR A 34 -6.49 -20.25 14.47
C TYR A 34 -5.68 -21.51 14.11
N ARG A 35 -4.77 -21.95 14.98
CA ARG A 35 -3.90 -23.12 14.77
C ARG A 35 -3.14 -23.05 13.45
N CYS A 36 -2.56 -21.86 13.15
CA CYS A 36 -1.76 -21.68 11.94
C CYS A 36 -0.51 -22.56 12.01
N ASP A 37 -0.29 -23.37 10.96
CA ASP A 37 0.91 -24.22 10.84
C ASP A 37 2.17 -23.38 10.54
N ARG A 38 1.98 -22.20 9.98
CA ARG A 38 3.08 -21.30 9.58
C ARG A 38 2.71 -19.85 9.78
N VAL A 39 3.70 -19.07 10.18
CA VAL A 39 3.63 -17.61 10.30
C VAL A 39 4.80 -17.01 9.53
N VAL A 40 4.53 -16.09 8.63
CA VAL A 40 5.55 -15.31 7.92
C VAL A 40 5.42 -13.86 8.38
N CYS A 41 6.46 -13.36 9.04
CA CYS A 41 6.57 -11.96 9.42
C CYS A 41 7.49 -11.25 8.42
N PHE A 42 7.02 -10.16 7.83
CA PHE A 42 7.81 -9.38 6.90
C PHE A 42 7.58 -7.88 7.07
N SER A 43 8.55 -7.10 6.61
CA SER A 43 8.46 -5.64 6.54
C SER A 43 8.71 -5.15 5.12
N THR A 44 8.06 -4.05 4.78
CA THR A 44 8.22 -3.30 3.53
C THR A 44 9.15 -2.10 3.75
N ALA A 45 8.94 -1.01 3.02
CA ALA A 45 9.75 0.21 3.09
C ALA A 45 9.94 0.78 4.50
N SER A 46 9.01 0.54 5.43
CA SER A 46 9.03 1.11 6.78
C SER A 46 10.25 0.72 7.62
N LEU A 47 10.81 -0.48 7.43
CA LEU A 47 12.08 -0.89 8.06
C LEU A 47 13.26 -0.89 7.08
N ARG A 48 13.01 -0.93 5.77
CA ARG A 48 14.06 -1.13 4.75
C ARG A 48 15.13 -0.05 4.77
N TYR A 49 14.74 1.18 5.04
CA TYR A 49 15.61 2.35 4.93
C TYR A 49 16.10 2.87 6.28
N LEU A 50 15.78 2.23 7.39
CA LEU A 50 16.26 2.64 8.70
C LEU A 50 17.73 2.27 8.88
N GLU A 51 18.51 3.15 9.47
CA GLU A 51 19.93 2.92 9.75
C GLU A 51 20.15 1.80 10.79
N ASN A 52 19.21 1.63 11.70
CA ASN A 52 19.26 0.58 12.73
C ASN A 52 18.34 -0.62 12.42
N ALA A 53 18.00 -0.85 11.15
CA ALA A 53 17.07 -1.92 10.76
C ALA A 53 17.54 -3.31 11.19
N ASP A 54 18.84 -3.61 11.10
CA ASP A 54 19.41 -4.90 11.51
C ASP A 54 19.28 -5.10 13.01
N ASP A 55 19.66 -4.10 13.82
CA ASP A 55 19.52 -4.13 15.28
C ASP A 55 18.06 -4.34 15.71
N VAL A 56 17.11 -3.68 15.01
CA VAL A 56 15.67 -3.83 15.26
C VAL A 56 15.22 -5.26 15.00
N VAL A 57 15.58 -5.82 13.84
CA VAL A 57 15.23 -7.19 13.47
C VAL A 57 15.80 -8.20 14.46
N ASP A 58 17.05 -8.02 14.86
CA ASP A 58 17.73 -8.91 15.83
C ASP A 58 17.08 -8.83 17.23
N GLN A 59 16.78 -7.62 17.72
CA GLN A 59 16.07 -7.44 18.99
C GLN A 59 14.68 -8.10 18.98
N VAL A 60 13.92 -7.88 17.91
CA VAL A 60 12.60 -8.49 17.75
C VAL A 60 12.71 -10.02 17.71
N ALA A 61 13.63 -10.56 16.93
CA ALA A 61 13.85 -12.00 16.83
C ALA A 61 14.28 -12.61 18.18
N PHE A 62 15.17 -11.95 18.91
CA PHE A 62 15.61 -12.40 20.23
C PHE A 62 14.46 -12.43 21.26
N ARG A 63 13.60 -11.42 21.25
CA ARG A 63 12.53 -11.28 22.26
C ARG A 63 11.28 -12.09 21.92
N THR A 64 10.94 -12.23 20.64
CA THR A 64 9.72 -12.91 20.22
C THR A 64 9.94 -14.30 19.65
N GLY A 65 11.18 -14.63 19.27
CA GLY A 65 11.50 -15.83 18.50
C GLY A 65 11.02 -15.77 17.04
N ILE A 66 10.52 -14.64 16.57
CA ILE A 66 10.02 -14.44 15.20
C ILE A 66 10.95 -13.50 14.45
N SER A 67 11.55 -13.99 13.37
CA SER A 67 12.38 -13.16 12.49
C SER A 67 11.53 -12.37 11.51
N ILE A 68 11.85 -11.09 11.34
CA ILE A 68 11.23 -10.23 10.33
C ILE A 68 12.05 -10.33 9.03
N ARG A 69 11.42 -10.82 7.96
CA ARG A 69 11.99 -10.76 6.61
C ARG A 69 11.80 -9.37 6.04
N ARG A 70 12.87 -8.67 5.75
CA ARG A 70 12.82 -7.38 5.02
C ARG A 70 12.74 -7.68 3.53
N ILE A 71 11.59 -7.47 2.91
CA ILE A 71 11.43 -7.67 1.47
C ILE A 71 11.99 -6.47 0.71
N SER A 72 12.59 -6.73 -0.46
CA SER A 72 13.09 -5.68 -1.36
C SER A 72 11.93 -4.89 -2.01
N GLY A 73 12.24 -3.78 -2.69
CA GLY A 73 11.25 -3.06 -3.48
C GLY A 73 10.73 -3.87 -4.66
N ASP A 74 11.59 -4.69 -5.26
CA ASP A 74 11.23 -5.56 -6.37
C ASP A 74 10.34 -6.71 -5.92
N GLU A 75 10.64 -7.34 -4.78
CA GLU A 75 9.75 -8.35 -4.18
C GLU A 75 8.38 -7.77 -3.80
N GLU A 76 8.37 -6.55 -3.23
CA GLU A 76 7.12 -5.85 -2.93
C GLU A 76 6.29 -5.62 -4.19
N ALA A 77 6.92 -5.17 -5.27
CA ALA A 77 6.27 -4.97 -6.56
C ALA A 77 5.76 -6.28 -7.19
N GLU A 78 6.50 -7.36 -7.03
CA GLU A 78 6.08 -8.68 -7.52
C GLU A 78 4.85 -9.20 -6.74
N TYR A 79 4.83 -9.04 -5.42
CA TYR A 79 3.65 -9.39 -4.62
C TYR A 79 2.45 -8.53 -4.97
N ASP A 80 2.65 -7.25 -5.23
CA ASP A 80 1.58 -6.36 -5.69
C ASP A 80 1.03 -6.79 -7.04
N TYR A 81 1.90 -7.19 -7.96
CA TYR A 81 1.50 -7.77 -9.24
C TYR A 81 0.67 -9.03 -9.06
N PHE A 82 1.10 -9.99 -8.24
CA PHE A 82 0.33 -11.22 -7.99
C PHE A 82 -1.05 -10.93 -7.41
N ALA A 83 -1.13 -10.01 -6.44
CA ALA A 83 -2.39 -9.60 -5.84
C ALA A 83 -3.33 -8.96 -6.87
N LEU A 84 -2.86 -7.99 -7.64
CA LEU A 84 -3.67 -7.28 -8.65
C LEU A 84 -4.12 -8.22 -9.77
N ARG A 85 -3.21 -9.04 -10.31
CA ARG A 85 -3.53 -9.99 -11.38
C ARG A 85 -4.62 -10.96 -10.95
N ARG A 86 -4.54 -11.50 -9.74
CA ARG A 86 -5.52 -12.44 -9.21
C ARG A 86 -6.92 -11.86 -9.15
N VAL A 87 -7.07 -10.65 -8.61
CA VAL A 87 -8.40 -10.05 -8.37
C VAL A 87 -8.96 -9.36 -9.58
N SER A 88 -8.13 -8.80 -10.46
CA SER A 88 -8.57 -8.16 -11.69
C SER A 88 -8.89 -9.14 -12.80
N GLY A 89 -8.28 -10.32 -12.80
CA GLY A 89 -8.32 -11.27 -13.91
C GLY A 89 -7.63 -10.76 -15.18
N ALA A 90 -6.94 -9.61 -15.12
CA ALA A 90 -6.29 -9.02 -16.28
C ALA A 90 -5.02 -9.80 -16.63
N GLU A 91 -4.83 -10.11 -17.92
CA GLU A 91 -3.59 -10.74 -18.41
C GLU A 91 -2.45 -9.72 -18.59
N SER A 92 -2.80 -8.46 -18.80
CA SER A 92 -1.84 -7.35 -18.90
C SER A 92 -2.48 -6.04 -18.43
N GLY A 93 -1.66 -5.08 -18.02
CA GLY A 93 -2.16 -3.79 -17.57
C GLY A 93 -1.14 -2.97 -16.81
N ILE A 94 -1.62 -1.82 -16.37
CA ILE A 94 -0.89 -0.92 -15.50
C ILE A 94 -1.57 -0.89 -14.14
N GLY A 95 -0.80 -1.08 -13.08
CA GLY A 95 -1.26 -1.03 -11.71
C GLY A 95 -0.59 0.08 -10.92
N CYS A 96 -1.23 0.55 -9.86
CA CYS A 96 -0.61 1.45 -8.90
C CYS A 96 -0.99 1.13 -7.45
N ASP A 97 -0.04 1.36 -6.55
CA ASP A 97 -0.27 1.46 -5.11
C ASP A 97 0.07 2.86 -4.62
N LEU A 98 -0.93 3.62 -4.21
CA LEU A 98 -0.74 4.96 -3.66
C LEU A 98 -0.77 4.94 -2.14
N GLY A 99 0.43 5.04 -1.57
CA GLY A 99 0.64 5.21 -0.14
C GLY A 99 0.74 6.68 0.30
N GLY A 100 1.11 6.89 1.57
CA GLY A 100 1.33 8.25 2.10
C GLY A 100 2.61 8.90 1.60
N GLY A 101 3.70 8.14 1.42
CA GLY A 101 5.03 8.66 1.04
C GLY A 101 5.35 8.53 -0.45
N SER A 102 4.79 7.54 -1.14
CA SER A 102 5.10 7.22 -2.54
C SER A 102 3.90 6.65 -3.27
N ILE A 103 3.98 6.69 -4.61
CA ILE A 103 3.18 5.85 -5.51
C ILE A 103 4.10 4.83 -6.16
N GLN A 104 3.69 3.57 -6.16
CA GLN A 104 4.34 2.52 -6.91
C GLN A 104 3.55 2.25 -8.19
N ILE A 105 4.22 2.19 -9.31
CA ILE A 105 3.64 1.87 -10.63
C ILE A 105 4.15 0.51 -11.07
N LEU A 106 3.24 -0.31 -11.59
CA LEU A 106 3.49 -1.68 -12.02
C LEU A 106 2.98 -1.84 -13.45
N LEU A 107 3.85 -2.24 -14.37
CA LEU A 107 3.44 -2.70 -15.69
C LEU A 107 3.61 -4.21 -15.76
N PHE A 108 2.58 -4.92 -16.14
CA PHE A 108 2.62 -6.37 -16.26
C PHE A 108 1.98 -6.87 -17.54
N GLY A 109 2.41 -8.03 -17.97
CA GLY A 109 1.88 -8.75 -19.12
C GLY A 109 1.55 -10.18 -18.77
N LYS A 110 1.22 -10.95 -19.79
CA LYS A 110 0.82 -12.36 -19.67
C LYS A 110 1.87 -13.21 -18.95
N ASP A 111 3.15 -12.92 -19.18
CA ASP A 111 4.28 -13.71 -18.66
C ASP A 111 4.80 -13.22 -17.31
N GLY A 112 4.31 -12.09 -16.80
CA GLY A 112 4.73 -11.57 -15.50
C GLY A 112 4.80 -10.05 -15.39
N LEU A 113 5.46 -9.59 -14.32
CA LEU A 113 5.80 -8.19 -14.11
C LEU A 113 6.87 -7.77 -15.14
N ILE A 114 6.58 -6.73 -15.92
CA ILE A 114 7.48 -6.21 -16.96
C ILE A 114 8.37 -5.12 -16.37
N LYS A 115 7.77 -4.19 -15.63
CA LYS A 115 8.46 -3.05 -15.03
C LYS A 115 7.73 -2.59 -13.77
N SER A 116 8.51 -2.17 -12.78
CA SER A 116 8.00 -1.43 -11.63
C SER A 116 8.88 -0.23 -11.34
N ALA A 117 8.28 0.84 -10.78
CA ALA A 117 9.02 1.97 -10.26
C ALA A 117 8.24 2.63 -9.12
N SER A 118 8.98 3.18 -8.15
CA SER A 118 8.41 3.91 -7.02
C SER A 118 8.77 5.39 -7.16
N PHE A 119 7.75 6.24 -7.03
CA PHE A 119 7.90 7.69 -7.13
C PHE A 119 7.52 8.35 -5.80
N PRO A 120 8.23 9.39 -5.35
CA PRO A 120 7.96 10.07 -4.08
C PRO A 120 6.73 11.01 -4.17
N LEU A 121 5.60 10.47 -4.62
CA LEU A 121 4.34 11.17 -4.90
C LEU A 121 3.19 10.66 -4.00
N GLY A 122 3.52 10.19 -2.80
CA GLY A 122 2.50 9.70 -1.86
C GLY A 122 1.58 10.83 -1.37
N SER A 123 0.34 10.49 -1.02
CA SER A 123 -0.71 11.44 -0.68
C SER A 123 -0.34 12.43 0.43
N SER A 124 0.32 11.98 1.49
CA SER A 124 0.75 12.86 2.59
C SER A 124 1.94 13.75 2.19
N ARG A 125 2.86 13.21 1.39
CA ARG A 125 4.01 13.95 0.89
C ARG A 125 3.58 15.08 -0.05
N ILE A 126 2.70 14.78 -1.00
CA ILE A 126 2.17 15.74 -1.97
C ILE A 126 1.30 16.79 -1.27
N ALA A 127 0.45 16.39 -0.31
CA ALA A 127 -0.30 17.35 0.48
C ALA A 127 0.62 18.37 1.16
N LYS A 128 1.69 17.91 1.81
CA LYS A 128 2.67 18.79 2.48
C LYS A 128 3.42 19.71 1.52
N ALA A 129 3.65 19.27 0.28
CA ALA A 129 4.42 20.04 -0.70
C ALA A 129 3.60 21.10 -1.43
N HIS A 130 2.31 20.86 -1.68
CA HIS A 130 1.47 21.68 -2.54
C HIS A 130 0.35 22.42 -1.81
N VAL A 131 -0.15 21.90 -0.70
CA VAL A 131 -1.32 22.48 -0.01
C VAL A 131 -0.87 23.37 1.12
N ALA A 132 -0.99 24.68 0.95
CA ALA A 132 -0.65 25.66 1.99
C ALA A 132 -1.77 25.80 3.03
N GLY A 133 -3.03 25.56 2.65
CA GLY A 133 -4.21 25.65 3.50
C GLY A 133 -4.60 24.32 4.13
N GLU A 134 -5.84 24.26 4.62
CA GLU A 134 -6.40 23.01 5.17
C GLU A 134 -6.87 22.04 4.09
N PHE A 135 -7.20 22.54 2.89
CA PHE A 135 -7.68 21.78 1.74
C PHE A 135 -7.05 22.32 0.45
N PRO A 136 -6.82 21.48 -0.60
CA PRO A 136 -6.22 21.96 -1.84
C PRO A 136 -7.16 22.86 -2.63
N THR A 137 -6.59 23.84 -3.30
CA THR A 137 -7.26 24.65 -4.32
C THR A 137 -7.30 23.92 -5.67
N ALA A 138 -8.04 24.44 -6.64
CA ALA A 138 -8.04 23.91 -7.99
C ALA A 138 -6.64 24.02 -8.63
N GLU A 139 -5.91 25.10 -8.37
CA GLU A 139 -4.54 25.34 -8.84
C GLU A 139 -3.58 24.29 -8.25
N ASP A 140 -3.72 23.96 -6.95
CA ASP A 140 -2.92 22.93 -6.30
C ASP A 140 -3.13 21.57 -6.99
N THR A 141 -4.38 21.23 -7.32
CA THR A 141 -4.67 19.94 -7.99
C THR A 141 -4.06 19.87 -9.39
N VAL A 142 -4.07 20.97 -10.14
CA VAL A 142 -3.41 21.06 -11.45
C VAL A 142 -1.89 20.91 -11.32
N ALA A 143 -1.28 21.58 -10.32
CA ALA A 143 0.15 21.49 -10.06
C ALA A 143 0.56 20.04 -9.68
N ILE A 144 -0.22 19.37 -8.84
CA ILE A 144 -0.02 17.96 -8.44
C ILE A 144 -0.10 17.02 -9.65
N LYS A 145 -1.09 17.18 -10.52
CA LYS A 145 -1.21 16.39 -11.75
C LYS A 145 0.01 16.60 -12.65
N GLY A 146 0.46 17.86 -12.80
CA GLY A 146 1.64 18.22 -13.57
C GLY A 146 2.93 17.60 -13.00
N GLU A 147 3.15 17.65 -11.69
CA GLU A 147 4.28 16.99 -11.03
C GLU A 147 4.25 15.48 -11.21
N THR A 148 3.06 14.87 -11.09
CA THR A 148 2.88 13.43 -11.30
C THR A 148 3.30 13.03 -12.72
N ALA A 149 2.81 13.73 -13.74
CA ALA A 149 3.19 13.47 -15.13
C ALA A 149 4.68 13.69 -15.38
N ALA A 150 5.28 14.74 -14.79
CA ALA A 150 6.70 15.04 -14.91
C ALA A 150 7.59 13.97 -14.25
N ALA A 151 7.16 13.44 -13.11
CA ALA A 151 7.87 12.36 -12.42
C ALA A 151 7.81 11.04 -13.22
N LEU A 152 6.64 10.68 -13.73
CA LEU A 152 6.45 9.46 -14.53
C LEU A 152 7.26 9.50 -15.84
N LYS A 153 7.45 10.68 -16.44
CA LYS A 153 8.31 10.84 -17.64
C LYS A 153 9.79 10.54 -17.39
N LYS A 154 10.29 10.64 -16.15
CA LYS A 154 11.70 10.33 -15.83
C LYS A 154 12.00 8.83 -15.87
N GLU A 155 10.98 8.02 -15.66
CA GLU A 155 11.04 6.55 -15.70
C GLU A 155 9.96 6.03 -16.67
N PRO A 156 10.14 6.21 -18.00
CA PRO A 156 9.07 5.99 -18.96
C PRO A 156 8.58 4.55 -18.97
N PHE A 157 7.28 4.42 -18.90
CA PHE A 157 6.55 3.17 -19.11
C PHE A 157 5.96 3.18 -20.51
N PRO A 158 5.84 2.01 -21.17
CA PRO A 158 5.06 1.90 -22.39
C PRO A 158 3.61 2.37 -22.17
N PRO A 159 2.96 2.92 -23.21
CA PRO A 159 1.54 3.28 -23.13
C PRO A 159 0.70 2.07 -22.71
N SER A 160 -0.28 2.34 -21.86
CA SER A 160 -1.27 1.34 -21.44
C SER A 160 -2.63 2.01 -21.50
N GLU A 161 -3.47 1.59 -22.41
CA GLU A 161 -4.79 2.21 -22.60
C GLU A 161 -5.85 1.53 -21.73
N GLY A 162 -6.85 2.29 -21.34
CA GLY A 162 -8.12 1.80 -20.79
C GLY A 162 -8.25 1.94 -19.27
N VAL A 163 -7.65 1.06 -18.45
CA VAL A 163 -7.93 1.00 -17.02
C VAL A 163 -6.66 1.04 -16.20
N LEU A 164 -6.58 1.98 -15.26
CA LEU A 164 -5.58 1.96 -14.20
C LEU A 164 -6.08 1.07 -13.05
N LEU A 165 -5.34 0.02 -12.72
CA LEU A 165 -5.67 -0.88 -11.59
C LEU A 165 -5.07 -0.31 -10.32
N ALA A 166 -5.90 0.27 -9.45
CA ALA A 166 -5.43 0.97 -8.26
C ALA A 166 -5.70 0.17 -6.98
N ARG A 167 -4.75 0.23 -6.05
CA ARG A 167 -4.87 -0.27 -4.70
C ARG A 167 -4.36 0.75 -3.67
N GLY A 168 -4.44 0.40 -2.41
CA GLY A 168 -3.98 1.24 -1.31
C GLY A 168 -5.09 2.06 -0.67
N GLY A 169 -4.75 2.66 0.47
CA GLY A 169 -5.75 3.36 1.28
C GLY A 169 -6.34 4.59 0.63
N THR A 170 -5.56 5.31 -0.18
CA THR A 170 -6.03 6.48 -0.92
C THR A 170 -7.03 6.09 -2.02
N ALA A 171 -6.72 5.06 -2.81
CA ALA A 171 -7.62 4.57 -3.84
C ALA A 171 -8.97 4.09 -3.26
N LYS A 172 -8.93 3.33 -2.15
CA LYS A 172 -10.16 2.88 -1.45
C LYS A 172 -10.98 4.04 -0.90
N ALA A 173 -10.35 5.03 -0.29
CA ALA A 173 -11.05 6.21 0.22
C ALA A 173 -11.64 7.05 -0.92
N SER A 174 -10.91 7.19 -2.05
CA SER A 174 -11.41 7.85 -3.26
C SER A 174 -12.65 7.15 -3.83
N LEU A 175 -12.64 5.81 -3.88
CA LEU A 175 -13.81 5.03 -4.31
C LEU A 175 -15.00 5.22 -3.35
N LYS A 176 -14.76 5.25 -2.04
CA LYS A 176 -15.83 5.46 -1.05
C LYS A 176 -16.47 6.85 -1.24
N LEU A 177 -15.66 7.89 -1.39
CA LEU A 177 -16.13 9.24 -1.67
C LEU A 177 -16.91 9.31 -2.99
N TYR A 178 -16.35 8.71 -4.06
CA TYR A 178 -16.96 8.66 -5.38
C TYR A 178 -18.35 8.02 -5.36
N ARG A 179 -18.48 6.89 -4.68
CA ARG A 179 -19.76 6.17 -4.54
C ARG A 179 -20.79 7.01 -3.80
N GLN A 180 -20.40 7.67 -2.71
CA GLN A 180 -21.31 8.47 -1.91
C GLN A 180 -21.71 9.75 -2.63
N ALA A 181 -20.77 10.50 -3.19
CA ALA A 181 -21.03 11.78 -3.82
C ALA A 181 -21.85 11.66 -5.11
N LEU A 182 -21.67 10.57 -5.87
CA LEU A 182 -22.30 10.38 -7.18
C LEU A 182 -23.33 9.24 -7.20
N HIS A 183 -23.69 8.67 -6.05
CA HIS A 183 -24.64 7.54 -5.93
C HIS A 183 -24.28 6.38 -6.86
N LYS A 184 -22.98 6.03 -6.92
CA LYS A 184 -22.46 4.96 -7.77
C LYS A 184 -22.23 3.68 -6.98
N GLU A 185 -22.21 2.57 -7.69
CA GLU A 185 -21.86 1.25 -7.15
C GLU A 185 -20.66 0.65 -7.93
N GLY A 186 -20.15 -0.48 -7.44
CA GLY A 186 -19.03 -1.18 -8.06
C GLY A 186 -17.67 -0.62 -7.67
N SER A 187 -16.60 -1.07 -8.31
CA SER A 187 -15.20 -0.77 -7.98
C SER A 187 -14.50 0.10 -9.02
N VAL A 188 -15.24 0.64 -9.97
CA VAL A 188 -14.70 1.45 -11.08
C VAL A 188 -15.07 2.91 -10.89
N ILE A 189 -14.08 3.77 -10.99
CA ILE A 189 -14.20 5.22 -10.99
C ILE A 189 -13.99 5.70 -12.43
N LEU A 190 -14.90 6.46 -12.99
CA LEU A 190 -14.70 7.15 -14.28
C LEU A 190 -13.84 8.40 -14.04
N LEU A 191 -12.77 8.55 -14.81
CA LEU A 191 -11.76 9.58 -14.57
C LEU A 191 -12.35 10.99 -14.61
N GLY A 192 -13.15 11.31 -15.63
CA GLY A 192 -13.79 12.63 -15.76
C GLY A 192 -14.78 12.94 -14.62
N GLU A 193 -15.49 11.92 -14.11
CA GLU A 193 -16.38 12.12 -12.96
C GLU A 193 -15.57 12.35 -11.66
N MET A 194 -14.46 11.65 -11.48
CA MET A 194 -13.56 11.86 -10.33
C MET A 194 -12.94 13.26 -10.37
N GLU A 195 -12.53 13.72 -11.53
CA GLU A 195 -11.96 15.06 -11.72
C GLU A 195 -13.01 16.16 -11.43
N GLY A 196 -14.23 16.02 -11.96
CA GLY A 196 -15.32 16.93 -11.67
C GLY A 196 -15.68 16.99 -10.18
N MET A 197 -15.73 15.82 -9.54
CA MET A 197 -15.96 15.72 -8.08
C MET A 197 -14.82 16.40 -7.28
N LEU A 198 -13.56 16.16 -7.63
CA LEU A 198 -12.43 16.80 -6.94
C LEU A 198 -12.47 18.32 -7.11
N THR A 199 -12.77 18.82 -8.31
CA THR A 199 -12.90 20.25 -8.59
C THR A 199 -14.03 20.89 -7.75
N ALA A 200 -15.18 20.24 -7.65
CA ALA A 200 -16.29 20.69 -6.80
C ALA A 200 -15.89 20.75 -5.34
N ARG A 201 -15.20 19.74 -4.82
CA ARG A 201 -14.73 19.70 -3.43
C ARG A 201 -13.70 20.80 -3.12
N CYS A 202 -12.87 21.19 -4.08
CA CYS A 202 -11.94 22.30 -3.91
C CYS A 202 -12.67 23.66 -3.77
N GLY A 203 -13.87 23.79 -4.33
CA GLY A 203 -14.72 24.98 -4.18
C GLY A 203 -15.43 25.08 -2.82
N GLU A 204 -15.49 24.00 -2.05
CA GLU A 204 -16.22 23.87 -0.79
C GLU A 204 -15.32 23.23 0.31
N PRO A 205 -14.22 23.89 0.71
CA PRO A 205 -13.19 23.26 1.54
C PRO A 205 -13.69 22.85 2.93
N GLU A 206 -14.50 23.66 3.60
CA GLU A 206 -15.02 23.36 4.95
C GLU A 206 -15.95 22.15 4.93
N GLU A 207 -16.94 22.14 4.03
CA GLU A 207 -17.87 21.01 3.86
C GLU A 207 -17.13 19.75 3.42
N SER A 208 -16.07 19.90 2.63
CA SER A 208 -15.25 18.78 2.18
C SER A 208 -14.46 18.15 3.32
N LEU A 209 -13.90 18.96 4.23
CA LEU A 209 -13.20 18.45 5.41
C LEU A 209 -14.16 17.73 6.36
N GLU A 210 -15.35 18.27 6.61
CA GLU A 210 -16.38 17.61 7.44
C GLU A 210 -16.78 16.26 6.83
N LEU A 211 -17.08 16.23 5.54
CA LEU A 211 -17.43 15.02 4.82
C LEU A 211 -16.30 13.96 4.89
N LEU A 212 -15.07 14.39 4.73
CA LEU A 212 -13.92 13.47 4.75
C LEU A 212 -13.60 12.99 6.18
N ALA A 213 -13.86 13.77 7.22
CA ALA A 213 -13.73 13.31 8.60
C ALA A 213 -14.68 12.14 8.91
N GLU A 214 -15.85 12.13 8.30
CA GLU A 214 -16.81 11.03 8.42
C GLU A 214 -16.43 9.83 7.52
N LEU A 215 -16.11 10.11 6.25
CA LEU A 215 -15.89 9.07 5.23
C LEU A 215 -14.55 8.38 5.32
N ALA A 216 -13.51 9.13 5.60
CA ALA A 216 -12.12 8.68 5.56
C ALA A 216 -11.31 9.28 6.71
N PRO A 217 -11.67 8.99 7.99
CA PRO A 217 -11.03 9.59 9.16
C PRO A 217 -9.51 9.40 9.13
N GLY A 218 -8.78 10.47 9.43
CA GLY A 218 -7.32 10.55 9.35
C GLY A 218 -6.77 10.77 7.94
N ARG A 219 -7.63 11.06 6.94
CA ARG A 219 -7.23 11.36 5.56
C ARG A 219 -7.81 12.69 5.06
N GLU A 220 -8.38 13.48 5.91
CA GLU A 220 -9.09 14.71 5.58
C GLU A 220 -8.23 15.64 4.72
N LYS A 221 -6.96 15.80 5.09
CA LYS A 221 -6.00 16.67 4.40
C LYS A 221 -5.23 15.99 3.26
N THR A 222 -5.29 14.67 3.14
CA THR A 222 -4.42 13.92 2.21
C THR A 222 -5.18 13.22 1.10
N LEU A 223 -6.51 13.05 1.23
CA LEU A 223 -7.29 12.33 0.23
C LEU A 223 -7.38 13.12 -1.08
N ALA A 224 -7.76 14.38 -1.04
CA ALA A 224 -7.91 15.21 -2.23
C ALA A 224 -6.59 15.37 -3.02
N PRO A 225 -5.44 15.69 -2.38
CA PRO A 225 -4.12 15.64 -3.04
C PRO A 225 -3.80 14.26 -3.63
N GLY A 226 -4.10 13.19 -2.91
CA GLY A 226 -3.91 11.82 -3.41
C GLY A 226 -4.80 11.48 -4.60
N MET A 227 -6.04 11.99 -4.63
CA MET A 227 -6.90 11.87 -5.82
C MET A 227 -6.29 12.56 -7.04
N ALA A 228 -5.70 13.75 -6.86
CA ALA A 228 -5.02 14.46 -7.94
C ALA A 228 -3.82 13.66 -8.48
N VAL A 229 -3.06 12.96 -7.61
CA VAL A 229 -2.00 12.02 -8.05
C VAL A 229 -2.57 10.86 -8.87
N LEU A 230 -3.67 10.23 -8.42
CA LEU A 230 -4.30 9.13 -9.16
C LEU A 230 -4.83 9.58 -10.52
N ILE A 231 -5.44 10.77 -10.59
CA ILE A 231 -5.91 11.37 -11.84
C ILE A 231 -4.72 11.62 -12.77
N GLY A 232 -3.67 12.29 -12.29
CA GLY A 232 -2.47 12.57 -13.07
C GLY A 232 -1.76 11.31 -13.59
N ALA A 233 -1.75 10.24 -12.80
CA ALA A 233 -1.23 8.95 -13.24
C ALA A 233 -2.12 8.30 -14.32
N ALA A 234 -3.45 8.30 -14.15
CA ALA A 234 -4.38 7.77 -15.14
C ALA A 234 -4.31 8.55 -16.46
N GLU A 235 -4.26 9.88 -16.40
CA GLU A 235 -4.07 10.74 -17.59
C GLU A 235 -2.76 10.44 -18.32
N TYR A 236 -1.66 10.29 -17.57
CA TYR A 236 -0.34 9.98 -18.15
C TYR A 236 -0.35 8.66 -18.94
N PHE A 237 -1.05 7.66 -18.45
CA PHE A 237 -1.18 6.36 -19.11
C PHE A 237 -2.31 6.28 -20.12
N GLY A 238 -3.08 7.33 -20.35
CA GLY A 238 -4.23 7.32 -21.26
C GLY A 238 -5.40 6.49 -20.76
N CYS A 239 -5.51 6.26 -19.46
CA CYS A 239 -6.60 5.53 -18.85
C CYS A 239 -7.82 6.44 -18.65
N ASP A 240 -9.02 5.98 -19.06
CA ASP A 240 -10.29 6.69 -18.87
C ASP A 240 -11.01 6.33 -17.58
N ARG A 241 -10.52 5.32 -16.87
CA ARG A 241 -11.09 4.81 -15.62
C ARG A 241 -10.05 4.23 -14.69
N ILE A 242 -10.40 4.18 -13.40
CA ILE A 242 -9.60 3.59 -12.35
C ILE A 242 -10.41 2.45 -11.71
N SER A 243 -9.87 1.23 -11.73
CA SER A 243 -10.47 0.07 -11.06
C SER A 243 -9.79 -0.11 -9.70
N VAL A 244 -10.56 -0.07 -8.62
CA VAL A 244 -10.01 -0.11 -7.26
C VAL A 244 -10.19 -1.47 -6.64
N PHE A 245 -9.10 -2.00 -6.08
CA PHE A 245 -9.06 -3.32 -5.45
C PHE A 245 -8.62 -3.23 -3.99
N ASP A 246 -9.28 -4.04 -3.16
CA ASP A 246 -8.93 -4.19 -1.74
C ASP A 246 -8.00 -5.40 -1.55
N VAL A 247 -6.79 -5.27 -2.06
CA VAL A 247 -5.72 -6.25 -1.93
C VAL A 247 -4.41 -5.56 -1.57
N GLY A 248 -3.45 -6.32 -1.09
CA GLY A 248 -2.16 -5.78 -0.68
C GLY A 248 -1.01 -6.77 -0.86
N VAL A 249 0.20 -6.32 -0.51
CA VAL A 249 1.43 -7.14 -0.52
C VAL A 249 1.22 -8.49 0.19
N ARG A 250 0.42 -8.52 1.26
CA ARG A 250 0.12 -9.76 1.99
C ARG A 250 -0.64 -10.79 1.15
N ASP A 251 -1.58 -10.32 0.33
CA ASP A 251 -2.36 -11.18 -0.56
C ASP A 251 -1.46 -11.75 -1.67
N GLY A 252 -0.57 -10.92 -2.23
CA GLY A 252 0.40 -11.32 -3.22
C GLY A 252 1.47 -12.29 -2.69
N LEU A 253 1.97 -12.03 -1.48
CA LEU A 253 2.88 -12.97 -0.82
C LEU A 253 2.20 -14.33 -0.60
N LEU A 254 0.95 -14.34 -0.13
CA LEU A 254 0.19 -15.60 0.03
C LEU A 254 0.04 -16.32 -1.30
N GLU A 255 -0.26 -15.61 -2.38
CA GLU A 255 -0.37 -16.17 -3.73
C GLU A 255 0.97 -16.76 -4.22
N SER A 256 2.08 -16.07 -3.97
CA SER A 256 3.43 -16.58 -4.28
C SER A 256 3.73 -17.87 -3.53
N LEU A 257 3.47 -17.90 -2.22
CA LEU A 257 3.68 -19.08 -1.38
C LEU A 257 2.82 -20.28 -1.82
N LEU A 258 1.61 -20.03 -2.30
CA LEU A 258 0.73 -21.09 -2.80
C LEU A 258 1.20 -21.65 -4.15
N LYS A 259 1.82 -20.83 -5.01
CA LYS A 259 2.34 -21.25 -6.31
C LYS A 259 3.65 -22.02 -6.21
N GLU A 260 4.54 -21.58 -5.35
CA GLU A 260 5.86 -22.21 -5.16
C GLU A 260 5.77 -23.56 -4.43
N GLY A 261 4.57 -23.94 -3.97
CA GLY A 261 4.41 -24.99 -2.99
C GLY A 261 4.99 -24.53 -1.65
N ILE A 262 4.22 -24.64 -0.58
CA ILE A 262 4.69 -24.22 0.74
C ILE A 262 5.92 -25.07 1.08
N PRO A 263 7.16 -24.53 1.15
CA PRO A 263 8.31 -25.34 1.50
C PRO A 263 8.07 -26.00 2.87
N PRO A 264 8.55 -27.24 3.09
CA PRO A 264 8.31 -27.94 4.35
C PRO A 264 8.80 -27.10 5.52
N ALA A 265 8.10 -27.17 6.66
CA ALA A 265 8.44 -26.50 7.90
C ALA A 265 9.84 -26.96 8.38
N GLY A 266 10.86 -26.36 7.82
CA GLY A 266 12.26 -26.59 8.16
C GLY A 266 12.81 -25.39 8.90
N GLY A 267 13.13 -25.56 10.16
CA GLY A 267 13.84 -24.58 10.98
C GLY A 267 12.95 -23.70 11.83
N ILE A 268 13.38 -23.46 13.06
CA ILE A 268 13.00 -22.48 14.10
C ILE A 268 11.49 -22.34 14.44
N PHE A 269 10.57 -22.47 13.50
CA PHE A 269 9.14 -22.23 13.70
C PHE A 269 8.35 -23.40 14.33
N ALA A 270 8.81 -24.64 14.22
CA ALA A 270 8.12 -25.80 14.84
C ALA A 270 8.17 -25.75 16.37
N SER A 271 9.20 -25.14 16.96
CA SER A 271 9.35 -25.00 18.40
C SER A 271 8.50 -23.87 19.01
N LEU A 272 8.07 -22.89 18.19
CA LEU A 272 7.34 -21.72 18.68
C LEU A 272 5.84 -21.95 18.88
N LEU A 273 5.27 -22.99 18.30
CA LEU A 273 3.85 -23.33 18.43
C LEU A 273 3.57 -24.30 19.59
N GLY A 274 4.58 -24.63 20.42
CA GLY A 274 4.37 -25.37 21.66
C GLY A 274 3.92 -26.83 21.47
N GLY A 275 4.42 -27.50 20.46
CA GLY A 275 4.26 -28.93 20.29
C GLY A 275 5.17 -29.69 21.27
N THR A 276 4.70 -30.01 22.46
CA THR A 276 5.28 -31.09 23.27
C THR A 276 5.02 -32.40 22.54
N GLY A 277 5.97 -32.80 21.70
CA GLY A 277 6.00 -34.15 21.18
C GLY A 277 6.28 -35.10 22.33
N THR A 278 5.27 -35.69 22.90
CA THR A 278 5.42 -36.91 23.68
C THR A 278 5.83 -38.01 22.73
N ASN A 279 7.11 -38.35 22.74
CA ASN A 279 7.58 -39.64 22.26
C ASN A 279 7.00 -40.71 23.20
N ASP A 280 5.97 -41.35 22.77
CA ASP A 280 5.63 -42.69 23.25
C ASP A 280 5.74 -43.65 22.06
N SER A 281 6.82 -44.39 22.08
CA SER A 281 6.93 -45.65 21.32
C SER A 281 6.94 -46.80 22.34
N PRO A 282 6.21 -47.87 22.10
CA PRO A 282 6.62 -49.18 22.57
C PRO A 282 7.59 -49.86 21.61
#